data_2496796ea087808aa658cfeab066245d
#
_entry.id   2496796ea087808aa658cfeab066245d
#
_cell.length_a   1.000
_cell.length_b   1.000
_cell.length_c   1.000
_cell.angle_alpha   90.00
_cell.angle_beta   90.00
_cell.angle_gamma   90.00
#
_symmetry.space_group_name_H-M   'P 1'
#
loop_
_entity.id
_entity.type
_entity.pdbx_description
1 polymer ?
#
loop_
_entity_poly.entity_id
_entity_poly.type
_entity_poly.pdbx_seq_one_letter_code
_entity_poly.pdbx_strand_id
1 'polypeptide(L)'
;MCAVDKCLKETTDYSAEDAGFMEMAINLSIDNIDTGGGPFGAVIVKDGEVIATGTNRGVPNSDPTAHAEVMAIRNACAKLGTFHLTGCTVYSSCEPCPMCLSALYWAGVSRIC
;
A
#
# COMPACT_ATOMS: atom_id res chain seq x y z
N MET A 1 19.38 -4.40 -4.02
CA MET A 1 18.66 -3.88 -2.87
C MET A 1 18.04 -2.53 -3.19
N CYS A 2 16.75 -2.37 -2.97
CA CYS A 2 16.06 -1.13 -3.28
C CYS A 2 16.20 -0.11 -2.18
N ALA A 3 16.42 1.14 -2.56
CA ALA A 3 16.24 2.26 -1.66
C ALA A 3 14.75 2.59 -1.64
N VAL A 4 14.17 2.67 -0.47
CA VAL A 4 12.78 3.04 -0.29
C VAL A 4 12.72 4.39 0.41
N ASP A 5 12.14 5.38 -0.26
CA ASP A 5 11.94 6.71 0.31
C ASP A 5 10.61 6.75 1.05
N LYS A 6 10.62 7.41 2.19
CA LYS A 6 9.38 7.66 2.93
C LYS A 6 8.91 9.07 2.65
N CYS A 7 7.74 9.23 2.09
CA CYS A 7 7.13 10.54 1.82
C CYS A 7 7.06 11.42 3.06
N LEU A 8 6.73 10.82 4.19
CA LEU A 8 6.49 11.54 5.45
C LEU A 8 7.75 12.11 6.09
N LYS A 9 8.92 11.72 5.63
CA LYS A 9 10.18 12.27 6.15
C LYS A 9 10.43 13.68 5.68
N GLU A 10 10.06 13.96 4.43
CA GLU A 10 10.37 15.20 3.75
C GLU A 10 9.08 15.84 3.27
N THR A 11 8.70 16.96 3.86
CA THR A 11 7.47 17.65 3.46
C THR A 11 7.53 18.14 2.01
N THR A 12 8.73 18.40 1.50
CA THR A 12 8.93 18.84 0.12
C THR A 12 8.67 17.73 -0.89
N ASP A 13 8.71 16.46 -0.46
CA ASP A 13 8.45 15.30 -1.33
C ASP A 13 6.98 14.92 -1.41
N TYR A 14 6.14 15.56 -0.61
CA TYR A 14 4.72 15.26 -0.54
C TYR A 14 3.92 16.25 -1.38
N SER A 15 3.44 15.80 -2.53
CA SER A 15 2.70 16.63 -3.48
C SER A 15 1.19 16.61 -3.25
N ALA A 16 0.47 17.45 -4.01
CA ALA A 16 -1.00 17.41 -4.02
C ALA A 16 -1.52 16.07 -4.58
N GLU A 17 -0.81 15.48 -5.53
CA GLU A 17 -1.14 14.16 -6.06
C GLU A 17 -1.00 13.10 -4.98
N ASP A 18 0.06 13.16 -4.18
CA ASP A 18 0.25 12.26 -3.04
C ASP A 18 -0.91 12.37 -2.05
N ALA A 19 -1.38 13.59 -1.77
CA ALA A 19 -2.52 13.79 -0.87
C ALA A 19 -3.79 13.13 -1.41
N GLY A 20 -4.02 13.17 -2.72
CA GLY A 20 -5.17 12.53 -3.35
C GLY A 20 -5.13 11.01 -3.22
N PHE A 21 -3.99 10.40 -3.45
CA PHE A 21 -3.83 8.95 -3.30
C PHE A 21 -3.90 8.52 -1.82
N MET A 22 -3.37 9.33 -0.92
CA MET A 22 -3.49 9.06 0.51
C MET A 22 -4.95 9.11 0.96
N GLU A 23 -5.71 10.08 0.49
CA GLU A 23 -7.15 10.15 0.77
C GLU A 23 -7.87 8.90 0.28
N MET A 24 -7.51 8.39 -0.89
CA MET A 24 -8.06 7.13 -1.42
C MET A 24 -7.76 5.97 -0.46
N ALA A 25 -6.53 5.86 0.04
CA ALA A 25 -6.15 4.82 0.98
C ALA A 25 -6.95 4.92 2.29
N ILE A 26 -7.14 6.13 2.79
CA ILE A 26 -7.93 6.37 4.00
C ILE A 26 -9.40 5.99 3.78
N ASN A 27 -9.98 6.36 2.65
CA ASN A 27 -11.36 6.02 2.33
C ASN A 27 -11.54 4.50 2.22
N LEU A 28 -10.59 3.80 1.62
CA LEU A 28 -10.60 2.33 1.59
C LEU A 28 -10.59 1.74 2.99
N SER A 29 -9.82 2.32 3.90
CA SER A 29 -9.75 1.84 5.29
C SER A 29 -11.09 1.96 6.00
N ILE A 30 -11.81 3.06 5.77
CA ILE A 30 -13.13 3.30 6.38
C ILE A 30 -14.16 2.34 5.79
N ASP A 31 -14.21 2.22 4.48
CA ASP A 31 -15.18 1.36 3.79
C ASP A 31 -14.99 -0.11 4.15
N ASN A 32 -13.76 -0.54 4.41
CA ASN A 32 -13.47 -1.93 4.73
C ASN A 32 -14.06 -2.39 6.05
N ILE A 33 -14.34 -1.48 6.98
CA ILE A 33 -14.97 -1.80 8.26
C ILE A 33 -16.34 -2.44 8.02
N ASP A 34 -17.10 -1.90 7.08
CA ASP A 34 -18.45 -2.37 6.76
C ASP A 34 -18.47 -3.76 6.12
N THR A 35 -17.33 -4.22 5.61
CA THR A 35 -17.21 -5.55 5.01
C THR A 35 -16.53 -6.57 5.92
N GLY A 36 -16.36 -6.23 7.20
CA GLY A 36 -15.82 -7.14 8.21
C GLY A 36 -14.29 -7.13 8.33
N GLY A 37 -13.60 -6.26 7.61
CA GLY A 37 -12.15 -6.12 7.71
C GLY A 37 -11.73 -5.04 8.69
N GLY A 38 -10.44 -4.98 9.01
CA GLY A 38 -9.87 -3.94 9.84
C GLY A 38 -9.77 -2.59 9.13
N PRO A 39 -9.61 -1.48 9.87
CA PRO A 39 -9.61 -0.13 9.32
C PRO A 39 -8.28 0.25 8.69
N PHE A 40 -7.84 -0.50 7.69
CA PHE A 40 -6.57 -0.29 7.00
C PHE A 40 -6.75 -0.41 5.50
N GLY A 41 -6.14 0.50 4.76
CA GLY A 41 -6.18 0.53 3.30
C GLY A 41 -4.83 0.93 2.73
N ALA A 42 -4.53 0.45 1.53
CA ALA A 42 -3.31 0.78 0.81
C ALA A 42 -3.59 0.91 -0.68
N VAL A 43 -2.86 1.82 -1.32
CA VAL A 43 -2.96 2.08 -2.76
C VAL A 43 -1.55 2.02 -3.34
N ILE A 44 -1.39 1.29 -4.45
CA ILE A 44 -0.11 1.22 -5.17
C ILE A 44 -0.27 1.96 -6.50
N VAL A 45 0.63 2.90 -6.73
CA VAL A 45 0.60 3.80 -7.88
C VAL A 45 1.91 3.70 -8.66
N LYS A 46 1.81 3.69 -9.98
CA LYS A 46 2.96 3.76 -10.87
C LYS A 46 2.65 4.75 -11.99
N ASP A 47 3.56 5.70 -12.21
CA ASP A 47 3.41 6.72 -13.24
C ASP A 47 2.08 7.49 -13.16
N GLY A 48 1.65 7.83 -11.95
CA GLY A 48 0.42 8.56 -11.69
C GLY A 48 -0.86 7.75 -11.83
N GLU A 49 -0.76 6.44 -12.01
CA GLU A 49 -1.88 5.55 -12.23
C GLU A 49 -1.99 4.51 -11.12
N VAL A 50 -3.20 4.33 -10.59
CA VAL A 50 -3.45 3.32 -9.57
C VAL A 50 -3.35 1.93 -10.20
N ILE A 51 -2.37 1.15 -9.76
CA ILE A 51 -2.16 -0.21 -10.23
C ILE A 51 -3.03 -1.19 -9.45
N ALA A 52 -3.07 -1.04 -8.14
CA ALA A 52 -3.82 -1.93 -7.28
C ALA A 52 -4.12 -1.28 -5.94
N THR A 53 -5.11 -1.84 -5.26
CA THR A 53 -5.46 -1.45 -3.89
C THR A 53 -5.48 -2.68 -3.01
N GLY A 54 -5.44 -2.46 -1.70
CA GLY A 54 -5.57 -3.52 -0.72
C GLY A 54 -6.23 -3.01 0.54
N THR A 55 -6.94 -3.90 1.22
CA THR A 55 -7.55 -3.63 2.51
C THR A 55 -7.23 -4.79 3.45
N ASN A 56 -7.35 -4.55 4.76
CA ASN A 56 -7.08 -5.62 5.73
C ASN A 56 -8.17 -6.70 5.63
N ARG A 57 -7.78 -7.91 5.32
CA ARG A 57 -8.68 -9.07 5.18
C ARG A 57 -8.31 -10.20 6.14
N GLY A 58 -7.62 -9.87 7.24
CA GLY A 58 -7.17 -10.88 8.20
C GLY A 58 -8.29 -11.75 8.73
N VAL A 59 -9.31 -11.14 9.31
CA VAL A 59 -10.45 -11.87 9.88
C VAL A 59 -11.28 -12.53 8.79
N PRO A 60 -11.76 -11.82 7.73
CA PRO A 60 -12.56 -12.46 6.68
C PRO A 60 -11.87 -13.63 6.00
N ASN A 61 -10.54 -13.57 5.82
CA ASN A 61 -9.79 -14.61 5.12
C ASN A 61 -9.17 -15.65 6.06
N SER A 62 -9.32 -15.47 7.37
CA SER A 62 -8.62 -16.29 8.37
C SER A 62 -7.11 -16.33 8.10
N ASP A 63 -6.55 -15.17 7.78
CA ASP A 63 -5.15 -15.02 7.38
C ASP A 63 -4.51 -13.87 8.15
N PRO A 64 -3.64 -14.17 9.14
CA PRO A 64 -3.00 -13.12 9.94
C PRO A 64 -2.04 -12.25 9.15
N THR A 65 -1.66 -12.65 7.94
CA THR A 65 -0.77 -11.85 7.09
C THR A 65 -1.52 -10.94 6.11
N ALA A 66 -2.85 -11.03 6.06
CA ALA A 66 -3.67 -10.28 5.10
C ALA A 66 -3.86 -8.81 5.51
N HIS A 67 -2.76 -8.12 5.80
CA HIS A 67 -2.74 -6.68 6.02
C HIS A 67 -2.96 -5.94 4.69
N ALA A 68 -3.40 -4.70 4.77
CA ALA A 68 -3.73 -3.92 3.57
C ALA A 68 -2.56 -3.83 2.59
N GLU A 69 -1.36 -3.57 3.09
CA GLU A 69 -0.16 -3.46 2.26
C GLU A 69 0.18 -4.79 1.59
N VAL A 70 0.07 -5.89 2.32
CA VAL A 70 0.33 -7.23 1.77
C VAL A 70 -0.70 -7.56 0.69
N MET A 71 -1.97 -7.26 0.93
CA MET A 71 -3.03 -7.49 -0.05
C MET A 71 -2.80 -6.64 -1.31
N ALA A 72 -2.39 -5.38 -1.13
CA ALA A 72 -2.09 -4.50 -2.26
C ALA A 72 -0.90 -5.03 -3.09
N ILE A 73 0.16 -5.52 -2.43
CA ILE A 73 1.30 -6.13 -3.10
C ILE A 73 0.85 -7.33 -3.93
N ARG A 74 0.07 -8.23 -3.34
CA ARG A 74 -0.43 -9.42 -4.03
C ARG A 74 -1.25 -9.04 -5.26
N ASN A 75 -2.13 -8.07 -5.12
CA ASN A 75 -2.98 -7.61 -6.23
C ASN A 75 -2.15 -6.93 -7.32
N ALA A 76 -1.19 -6.10 -6.96
CA ALA A 76 -0.32 -5.43 -7.92
C ALA A 76 0.56 -6.43 -8.69
N CYS A 77 1.18 -7.36 -7.98
CA CYS A 77 2.05 -8.37 -8.59
C CYS A 77 1.25 -9.27 -9.53
N ALA A 78 0.04 -9.66 -9.16
CA ALA A 78 -0.83 -10.45 -10.01
C ALA A 78 -1.20 -9.68 -11.28
N LYS A 79 -1.52 -8.39 -11.15
CA LYS A 79 -1.89 -7.55 -12.29
C LYS A 79 -0.72 -7.35 -13.25
N LEU A 80 0.47 -7.07 -12.72
CA LEU A 80 1.65 -6.78 -13.53
C LEU A 80 2.39 -8.03 -14.01
N GLY A 81 2.07 -9.19 -13.44
CA GLY A 81 2.75 -10.45 -13.80
C GLY A 81 4.19 -10.50 -13.35
N THR A 82 4.55 -9.83 -12.26
CA THR A 82 5.91 -9.79 -11.72
C THR A 82 5.88 -9.63 -10.21
N PHE A 83 6.96 -10.02 -9.53
CA PHE A 83 7.07 -9.74 -8.09
C PHE A 83 7.88 -8.47 -7.80
N HIS A 84 8.34 -7.76 -8.83
CA HIS A 84 9.07 -6.50 -8.67
C HIS A 84 8.14 -5.32 -8.90
N LEU A 85 8.01 -4.47 -7.89
CA LEU A 85 7.21 -3.26 -7.96
C LEU A 85 8.09 -2.01 -8.06
N THR A 86 9.18 -2.11 -8.81
CA THR A 86 10.10 -1.00 -9.06
C THR A 86 9.36 0.16 -9.74
N GLY A 87 9.59 1.36 -9.27
CA GLY A 87 8.91 2.56 -9.78
C GLY A 87 7.52 2.79 -9.19
N CYS A 88 7.05 1.91 -8.32
CA CYS A 88 5.76 2.08 -7.66
C CYS A 88 5.88 2.85 -6.35
N THR A 89 4.85 3.64 -6.06
CA THR A 89 4.68 4.30 -4.77
C THR A 89 3.51 3.65 -4.04
N VAL A 90 3.69 3.38 -2.76
CA VAL A 90 2.65 2.79 -1.91
C VAL A 90 2.14 3.85 -0.94
N TYR A 91 0.83 4.04 -0.94
CA TYR A 91 0.15 4.92 0.01
C TYR A 91 -0.59 4.05 1.01
N SER A 92 -0.21 4.15 2.27
CA SER A 92 -0.80 3.37 3.36
C SER A 92 -1.53 4.29 4.32
N SER A 93 -2.74 3.93 4.70
CA SER A 93 -3.56 4.73 5.64
C SER A 93 -2.96 4.79 7.04
N CYS A 94 -2.04 3.89 7.33
CA CYS A 94 -1.34 3.81 8.61
C CYS A 94 0.11 3.45 8.33
N GLU A 95 1.03 3.84 9.21
CA GLU A 95 2.44 3.47 9.04
C GLU A 95 2.57 1.95 8.98
N PRO A 96 3.25 1.39 7.97
CA PRO A 96 3.40 -0.05 7.84
C PRO A 96 4.06 -0.68 9.05
N CYS A 97 3.50 -1.80 9.52
CA CYS A 97 4.12 -2.61 10.58
C CYS A 97 5.40 -3.27 10.05
N PRO A 98 6.23 -3.87 10.93
CA PRO A 98 7.47 -4.52 10.48
C PRO A 98 7.26 -5.59 9.40
N MET A 99 6.19 -6.38 9.47
CA MET A 99 5.88 -7.37 8.46
C MET A 99 5.62 -6.72 7.10
N CYS A 100 4.78 -5.69 7.08
CA CYS A 100 4.41 -4.98 5.84
C CYS A 100 5.59 -4.21 5.27
N LEU A 101 6.37 -3.56 6.13
CA LEU A 101 7.56 -2.84 5.69
C LEU A 101 8.56 -3.80 5.04
N SER A 102 8.76 -4.98 5.62
CA SER A 102 9.62 -6.00 5.05
C SER A 102 9.09 -6.53 3.73
N ALA A 103 7.77 -6.74 3.64
CA ALA A 103 7.14 -7.17 2.39
C ALA A 103 7.31 -6.13 1.27
N LEU A 104 7.15 -4.86 1.59
CA LEU A 104 7.36 -3.76 0.64
C LEU A 104 8.82 -3.69 0.18
N TYR A 105 9.74 -3.93 1.10
CA TYR A 105 11.16 -4.02 0.79
C TYR A 105 11.44 -5.15 -0.21
N TRP A 106 10.91 -6.35 0.04
CA TRP A 106 11.08 -7.48 -0.87
C TRP A 106 10.43 -7.24 -2.23
N ALA A 107 9.30 -6.55 -2.26
CA ALA A 107 8.64 -6.18 -3.50
C ALA A 107 9.43 -5.13 -4.29
N GLY A 108 10.33 -4.39 -3.64
CA GLY A 108 11.18 -3.42 -4.30
C GLY A 108 10.46 -2.14 -4.68
N VAL A 109 9.45 -1.72 -3.91
CA VAL A 109 8.77 -0.44 -4.16
C VAL A 109 9.75 0.71 -4.03
N SER A 110 9.51 1.77 -4.78
CA SER A 110 10.43 2.91 -4.82
C SER A 110 10.15 3.93 -3.73
N ARG A 111 8.90 3.99 -3.24
CA ARG A 111 8.50 5.03 -2.31
C ARG A 111 7.32 4.56 -1.47
N ILE A 112 7.31 4.95 -0.18
CA ILE A 112 6.21 4.66 0.75
C ILE A 112 5.73 5.98 1.36
N CYS A 113 4.44 6.21 1.29
CA CYS A 113 3.79 7.35 1.93
C CYS A 113 2.85 6.92 3.05
#